data_9451cccbd8ba3f7bcc6471cc68524576
#
_entry.id   9451cccbd8ba3f7bcc6471cc68524576
#
_cell.length_a   1.000
_cell.length_b   1.000
_cell.length_c   1.000
_cell.angle_alpha   90.00
_cell.angle_beta   90.00
_cell.angle_gamma   90.00
#
_symmetry.space_group_name_H-M   'P 1'
#
loop_
_entity.id
_entity.type
_entity.pdbx_description
1 polymer ?
#
loop_
_entity_poly.entity_id
_entity_poly.type
_entity_poly.pdbx_seq_one_letter_code
_entity_poly.pdbx_strand_id
1 'polypeptide(L)'
;MRKLYLFLLLTVSWVAQAQVIRGTVVDDASNDPIPGAIVSIQGSPIQAPTDFDGNFELRGMVPGLYNVSVSFIGYEGKTQFEVQVTQAKAAVVNFRLREALQVLDEVVISTQQQFKQEAQSPVSVQSIGINEIQRNPGGNQDISKVIQSLPGVASGVAFRNDLIIRGGGPNENRFFLDGIEIPAINHFATQGASGGPVGMINVNFIRDVDFYTSAFAAQRGNSLSSIMEINLKDGRTDKTGGIFQIGASEVGLTLDGPLSKKTTYLASIRRSYLQFLFKAIGLPFLPTYNDYQFKVKHNFNRNNQLTILSLGAYDVSVLNTDQNETPEQRYILNYLPEYDQWNYSIGAKYTHFGPGGITNIVLSRFMLNNESYKFENNNRDLDQLLNYASQEIENKFRLEHQVKKSRWESMVGFGLEQAKYNTQTFDKRLPGGFILDYETDAIYYKANAFANWVGRFADDRLKVSLGLRTDIVDFNESTRNPLNQLSPRVALSYNLTENWTLDGNYGRYYQLPPYTALGYVGTDGDNSDLTFIQAEHFVAGTTQYWPWNAKTSIEGFYKRYSNYPFLLRDSISLATVGGDFGVIGNQLATATSDGRAYGLELTYQQKLYKGLFGIAAITLV
;
A
#
# COMPACT_ATOMS: atom_id res chain seq x y z
N MET A 1 -2.20 5.19 54.16
CA MET A 1 -3.45 4.82 53.47
C MET A 1 -4.32 6.03 53.06
N ARG A 2 -4.51 7.05 53.90
CA ARG A 2 -5.34 8.25 53.58
C ARG A 2 -4.82 9.10 52.40
N LYS A 3 -3.50 9.14 52.16
CA LYS A 3 -2.88 9.90 51.02
C LYS A 3 -2.98 9.15 49.70
N LEU A 4 -3.16 7.83 49.69
CA LEU A 4 -3.32 7.03 48.47
C LEU A 4 -4.73 7.19 47.87
N TYR A 5 -5.75 7.34 48.73
CA TYR A 5 -7.14 7.60 48.30
C TYR A 5 -7.33 9.01 47.73
N LEU A 6 -6.53 9.99 48.18
CA LEU A 6 -6.58 11.35 47.66
C LEU A 6 -5.96 11.43 46.23
N PHE A 7 -4.95 10.61 45.94
CA PHE A 7 -4.36 10.51 44.62
C PHE A 7 -5.28 9.78 43.61
N LEU A 8 -6.03 8.77 44.08
CA LEU A 8 -7.03 8.05 43.30
C LEU A 8 -8.27 8.92 42.99
N LEU A 9 -8.66 9.83 43.88
CA LEU A 9 -9.78 10.76 43.68
C LEU A 9 -9.46 11.92 42.74
N LEU A 10 -8.19 12.32 42.62
CA LEU A 10 -7.73 13.37 41.66
C LEU A 10 -7.66 12.87 40.22
N THR A 11 -7.67 11.55 39.97
CA THR A 11 -7.65 10.99 38.60
C THR A 11 -9.05 10.82 37.98
N VAL A 12 -10.13 11.00 38.75
CA VAL A 12 -11.51 10.79 38.32
C VAL A 12 -12.18 12.02 37.69
N SER A 13 -11.56 13.20 37.76
CA SER A 13 -12.18 14.45 37.30
C SER A 13 -11.86 14.83 35.84
N TRP A 14 -11.32 13.92 35.02
CA TRP A 14 -11.02 14.17 33.61
C TRP A 14 -11.97 13.43 32.66
N VAL A 15 -13.23 13.32 33.04
CA VAL A 15 -14.24 12.69 32.18
C VAL A 15 -15.21 13.75 31.68
N ALA A 16 -15.23 13.91 30.40
CA ALA A 16 -16.31 14.31 29.50
C ALA A 16 -16.00 15.48 28.55
N GLN A 17 -15.35 15.20 27.42
CA GLN A 17 -15.50 16.07 26.22
C GLN A 17 -15.15 15.35 24.90
N ALA A 18 -15.13 14.03 24.83
CA ALA A 18 -14.62 13.31 23.66
C ALA A 18 -15.68 12.66 22.75
N GLN A 19 -16.96 12.83 23.05
CA GLN A 19 -18.08 12.34 22.21
C GLN A 19 -18.40 13.32 21.06
N VAL A 20 -17.39 13.62 20.27
CA VAL A 20 -17.42 14.67 19.24
C VAL A 20 -16.79 14.15 17.96
N ILE A 21 -17.41 14.47 16.82
CA ILE A 21 -16.76 14.38 15.51
C ILE A 21 -16.53 15.81 15.04
N ARG A 22 -15.32 16.10 14.58
CA ARG A 22 -14.96 17.40 14.02
C ARG A 22 -14.06 17.24 12.81
N GLY A 23 -13.91 18.28 12.04
CA GLY A 23 -13.04 18.27 10.87
C GLY A 23 -13.24 19.49 10.00
N THR A 24 -12.82 19.36 8.75
CA THR A 24 -12.90 20.42 7.75
C THR A 24 -13.57 19.92 6.48
N VAL A 25 -14.24 20.83 5.78
CA VAL A 25 -14.78 20.59 4.43
C VAL A 25 -14.14 21.62 3.50
N VAL A 26 -13.44 21.12 2.47
CA VAL A 26 -12.74 21.95 1.49
C VAL A 26 -13.03 21.49 0.06
N ASP A 27 -12.85 22.40 -0.88
CA ASP A 27 -12.87 22.11 -2.31
C ASP A 27 -11.66 21.21 -2.69
N ASP A 28 -11.89 20.19 -3.49
CA ASP A 28 -10.88 19.20 -3.84
C ASP A 28 -9.83 19.72 -4.85
N ALA A 29 -10.17 20.73 -5.64
CA ALA A 29 -9.27 21.32 -6.63
C ALA A 29 -8.44 22.48 -6.07
N SER A 30 -9.07 23.40 -5.30
CA SER A 30 -8.44 24.64 -4.81
C SER A 30 -7.94 24.56 -3.37
N ASN A 31 -8.45 23.59 -2.58
CA ASN A 31 -8.28 23.51 -1.13
C ASN A 31 -8.91 24.69 -0.36
N ASP A 32 -9.82 25.44 -1.00
CA ASP A 32 -10.57 26.50 -0.33
C ASP A 32 -11.62 25.90 0.62
N PRO A 33 -11.86 26.53 1.78
CA PRO A 33 -12.91 26.10 2.68
C PRO A 33 -14.28 26.25 2.01
N ILE A 34 -15.21 25.35 2.32
CA ILE A 34 -16.61 25.43 1.87
C ILE A 34 -17.48 25.80 3.07
N PRO A 35 -17.80 27.11 3.27
CA PRO A 35 -18.68 27.54 4.35
C PRO A 35 -20.14 27.13 4.09
N GLY A 36 -20.87 26.77 5.16
CA GLY A 36 -22.28 26.41 5.08
C GLY A 36 -22.55 25.00 4.53
N ALA A 37 -21.53 24.18 4.29
CA ALA A 37 -21.74 22.78 3.97
C ALA A 37 -22.38 22.06 5.17
N ILE A 38 -23.40 21.23 4.91
CA ILE A 38 -24.11 20.50 5.97
C ILE A 38 -23.43 19.16 6.19
N VAL A 39 -22.87 18.98 7.39
CA VAL A 39 -22.33 17.68 7.83
C VAL A 39 -23.33 17.02 8.76
N SER A 40 -23.70 15.78 8.50
CA SER A 40 -24.76 15.05 9.20
C SER A 40 -24.37 13.61 9.52
N ILE A 41 -25.02 13.05 10.54
CA ILE A 41 -24.95 11.62 10.87
C ILE A 41 -26.10 10.90 10.17
N GLN A 42 -25.80 9.92 9.32
CA GLN A 42 -26.84 9.13 8.65
C GLN A 42 -27.77 8.44 9.65
N GLY A 43 -29.08 8.61 9.43
CA GLY A 43 -30.10 8.00 10.30
C GLY A 43 -30.26 8.69 11.67
N SER A 44 -29.72 9.91 11.84
CA SER A 44 -29.83 10.72 13.07
C SER A 44 -30.16 12.17 12.73
N PRO A 45 -30.82 12.90 13.64
CA PRO A 45 -31.05 14.34 13.47
C PRO A 45 -29.79 15.19 13.71
N ILE A 46 -28.67 14.59 14.10
CA ILE A 46 -27.42 15.31 14.40
C ILE A 46 -26.80 15.82 13.13
N GLN A 47 -26.71 17.14 12.98
CA GLN A 47 -26.05 17.81 11.87
C GLN A 47 -25.48 19.16 12.31
N ALA A 48 -24.51 19.66 11.56
CA ALA A 48 -23.92 21.00 11.76
C ALA A 48 -23.46 21.60 10.42
N PRO A 49 -23.63 22.90 10.20
CA PRO A 49 -23.03 23.61 9.09
C PRO A 49 -21.53 23.84 9.36
N THR A 50 -20.75 23.98 8.30
CA THR A 50 -19.36 24.44 8.39
C THR A 50 -19.30 25.95 8.61
N ASP A 51 -18.27 26.38 9.36
CA ASP A 51 -17.94 27.80 9.56
C ASP A 51 -17.22 28.41 8.33
N PHE A 52 -16.81 29.70 8.42
CA PHE A 52 -16.13 30.41 7.33
C PHE A 52 -14.76 29.80 6.95
N ASP A 53 -14.13 29.06 7.86
CA ASP A 53 -12.89 28.34 7.61
C ASP A 53 -13.14 26.88 7.20
N GLY A 54 -14.41 26.49 6.96
CA GLY A 54 -14.82 25.15 6.58
C GLY A 54 -14.82 24.15 7.74
N ASN A 55 -14.63 24.57 9.01
CA ASN A 55 -14.63 23.66 10.14
C ASN A 55 -16.05 23.29 10.56
N PHE A 56 -16.23 22.07 11.05
CA PHE A 56 -17.48 21.61 11.65
C PHE A 56 -17.22 20.83 12.95
N GLU A 57 -18.26 20.78 13.79
CA GLU A 57 -18.25 19.96 15.00
C GLU A 57 -19.64 19.37 15.27
N LEU A 58 -19.73 18.04 15.31
CA LEU A 58 -20.93 17.28 15.69
C LEU A 58 -20.79 16.83 17.13
N ARG A 59 -21.76 17.15 17.98
CA ARG A 59 -21.78 16.85 19.43
C ARG A 59 -22.97 15.98 19.81
N GLY A 60 -22.94 15.44 21.02
CA GLY A 60 -24.09 14.72 21.60
C GLY A 60 -24.18 13.26 21.15
N MET A 61 -23.10 12.69 20.67
CA MET A 61 -23.04 11.27 20.28
C MET A 61 -22.67 10.37 21.46
N VAL A 62 -23.12 9.14 21.43
CA VAL A 62 -22.63 8.08 22.32
C VAL A 62 -21.47 7.34 21.64
N PRO A 63 -20.59 6.65 22.39
CA PRO A 63 -19.55 5.81 21.77
C PRO A 63 -20.15 4.79 20.81
N GLY A 64 -19.59 4.70 19.59
CA GLY A 64 -20.09 3.82 18.54
C GLY A 64 -19.47 4.11 17.18
N LEU A 65 -20.00 3.44 16.16
CA LEU A 65 -19.63 3.65 14.75
C LEU A 65 -20.73 4.44 14.05
N TYR A 66 -20.33 5.48 13.31
CA TYR A 66 -21.26 6.39 12.63
C TYR A 66 -20.86 6.59 11.18
N ASN A 67 -21.86 6.70 10.30
CA ASN A 67 -21.65 7.17 8.95
C ASN A 67 -21.87 8.69 8.91
N VAL A 68 -20.82 9.42 8.55
CA VAL A 68 -20.82 10.89 8.48
C VAL A 68 -20.91 11.31 7.03
N SER A 69 -21.94 12.05 6.69
CA SER A 69 -22.19 12.55 5.33
C SER A 69 -22.04 14.06 5.28
N VAL A 70 -21.56 14.57 4.15
CA VAL A 70 -21.49 16.00 3.87
C VAL A 70 -22.16 16.29 2.55
N SER A 71 -22.90 17.41 2.51
CA SER A 71 -23.55 17.90 1.31
C SER A 71 -23.44 19.42 1.20
N PHE A 72 -23.32 19.92 -0.03
CA PHE A 72 -23.34 21.33 -0.35
C PHE A 72 -23.83 21.54 -1.78
N ILE A 73 -24.61 22.63 -2.02
CA ILE A 73 -25.15 22.95 -3.35
C ILE A 73 -24.00 23.16 -4.34
N GLY A 74 -24.08 22.51 -5.50
CA GLY A 74 -23.05 22.59 -6.53
C GLY A 74 -21.86 21.62 -6.33
N TYR A 75 -21.91 20.76 -5.30
CA TYR A 75 -20.87 19.76 -5.02
C TYR A 75 -21.44 18.35 -4.94
N GLU A 76 -20.60 17.36 -5.27
CA GLU A 76 -20.91 15.94 -5.08
C GLU A 76 -20.89 15.62 -3.58
N GLY A 77 -22.00 15.09 -3.04
CA GLY A 77 -22.09 14.66 -1.65
C GLY A 77 -21.12 13.52 -1.36
N LYS A 78 -20.58 13.45 -0.13
CA LYS A 78 -19.62 12.43 0.28
C LYS A 78 -19.97 11.85 1.64
N THR A 79 -19.71 10.53 1.82
CA THR A 79 -19.91 9.85 3.10
C THR A 79 -18.60 9.18 3.54
N GLN A 80 -18.22 9.42 4.79
CA GLN A 80 -17.19 8.65 5.48
C GLN A 80 -17.88 7.61 6.36
N PHE A 81 -17.68 6.33 6.01
CA PHE A 81 -18.28 5.23 6.75
C PHE A 81 -17.53 4.91 8.03
N GLU A 82 -18.29 4.44 9.03
CA GLU A 82 -17.77 3.79 10.22
C GLU A 82 -16.81 4.65 11.04
N VAL A 83 -17.08 5.95 11.13
CA VAL A 83 -16.32 6.85 11.99
C VAL A 83 -16.50 6.42 13.44
N GLN A 84 -15.41 6.01 14.08
CA GLN A 84 -15.44 5.55 15.46
C GLN A 84 -15.43 6.73 16.43
N VAL A 85 -16.48 6.85 17.22
CA VAL A 85 -16.59 7.78 18.36
C VAL A 85 -16.28 7.04 19.66
N THR A 86 -15.35 7.58 20.44
CA THR A 86 -14.95 7.01 21.75
C THR A 86 -15.08 8.07 22.84
N GLN A 87 -15.02 7.62 24.10
CA GLN A 87 -14.96 8.56 25.24
C GLN A 87 -13.58 9.23 25.40
N ALA A 88 -12.54 8.62 24.83
CA ALA A 88 -11.16 9.05 25.06
C ALA A 88 -10.70 10.21 24.16
N LYS A 89 -11.21 10.28 22.92
CA LYS A 89 -10.77 11.28 21.94
C LYS A 89 -11.86 11.64 20.95
N ALA A 90 -11.85 12.89 20.46
CA ALA A 90 -12.67 13.31 19.33
C ALA A 90 -12.26 12.55 18.07
N ALA A 91 -13.22 12.14 17.26
CA ALA A 91 -12.95 11.65 15.91
C ALA A 91 -12.68 12.86 14.97
N VAL A 92 -11.71 12.74 14.07
CA VAL A 92 -11.39 13.77 13.07
C VAL A 92 -11.73 13.24 11.69
N VAL A 93 -12.57 13.98 10.97
CA VAL A 93 -13.01 13.65 9.60
C VAL A 93 -12.86 14.87 8.72
N ASN A 94 -12.03 14.77 7.69
CA ASN A 94 -11.84 15.86 6.73
C ASN A 94 -12.43 15.46 5.38
N PHE A 95 -13.28 16.31 4.83
CA PHE A 95 -13.90 16.10 3.53
C PHE A 95 -13.26 17.00 2.47
N ARG A 96 -13.05 16.42 1.31
CA ARG A 96 -12.71 17.13 0.08
C ARG A 96 -13.84 16.88 -0.91
N LEU A 97 -14.57 17.95 -1.29
CA LEU A 97 -15.72 17.86 -2.18
C LEU A 97 -15.32 18.27 -3.60
N ARG A 98 -15.89 17.60 -4.57
CA ARG A 98 -15.74 17.89 -5.98
C ARG A 98 -16.96 18.66 -6.48
N GLU A 99 -16.75 19.65 -7.35
CA GLU A 99 -17.86 20.34 -8.03
C GLU A 99 -18.72 19.36 -8.84
N ALA A 100 -20.02 19.43 -8.68
CA ALA A 100 -20.98 18.64 -9.44
C ALA A 100 -21.13 19.18 -10.88
N LEU A 101 -21.46 18.28 -11.82
CA LEU A 101 -21.72 18.67 -13.22
C LEU A 101 -23.03 19.43 -13.41
N GLN A 102 -24.01 19.10 -12.59
CA GLN A 102 -25.32 19.74 -12.56
C GLN A 102 -25.63 20.22 -11.15
N VAL A 103 -26.20 21.41 -11.04
CA VAL A 103 -26.73 21.90 -9.77
C VAL A 103 -28.12 21.28 -9.63
N LEU A 104 -28.25 20.31 -8.73
CA LEU A 104 -29.51 19.73 -8.34
C LEU A 104 -30.14 20.61 -7.24
N ASP A 105 -31.45 20.87 -7.34
CA ASP A 105 -32.21 21.64 -6.31
C ASP A 105 -32.24 20.88 -4.98
N GLU A 106 -32.07 19.55 -5.01
CA GLU A 106 -31.97 18.69 -3.84
C GLU A 106 -30.72 17.82 -3.91
N VAL A 107 -29.88 17.83 -2.87
CA VAL A 107 -28.69 17.03 -2.80
C VAL A 107 -29.05 15.63 -2.30
N VAL A 108 -29.21 14.69 -3.22
CA VAL A 108 -29.42 13.27 -2.91
C VAL A 108 -28.09 12.55 -3.01
N ILE A 109 -27.62 11.98 -1.89
CA ILE A 109 -26.43 11.10 -1.89
C ILE A 109 -26.87 9.72 -2.38
N SER A 110 -26.53 9.38 -3.63
CA SER A 110 -26.81 8.04 -4.17
C SER A 110 -25.94 6.97 -3.52
N THR A 111 -26.40 5.72 -3.51
CA THR A 111 -25.60 4.58 -2.99
C THR A 111 -24.28 4.42 -3.76
N GLN A 112 -24.28 4.71 -5.05
CA GLN A 112 -23.09 4.68 -5.89
C GLN A 112 -22.02 5.67 -5.40
N GLN A 113 -22.41 6.89 -5.01
CA GLN A 113 -21.50 7.91 -4.47
C GLN A 113 -20.92 7.55 -3.11
N GLN A 114 -21.53 6.61 -2.40
CA GLN A 114 -21.03 6.12 -1.10
C GLN A 114 -19.82 5.20 -1.24
N PHE A 115 -19.67 4.51 -2.38
CA PHE A 115 -18.48 3.74 -2.68
C PHE A 115 -17.48 4.60 -3.44
N LYS A 116 -16.22 4.53 -3.06
CA LYS A 116 -15.17 5.27 -3.75
C LYS A 116 -15.12 4.82 -5.21
N GLN A 117 -15.27 5.78 -6.10
CA GLN A 117 -15.11 5.62 -7.54
C GLN A 117 -13.88 6.38 -7.98
N GLU A 118 -12.94 5.67 -8.59
CA GLU A 118 -11.78 6.28 -9.23
C GLU A 118 -12.05 6.40 -10.72
N ALA A 119 -12.23 7.64 -11.21
CA ALA A 119 -12.48 7.86 -12.63
C ALA A 119 -11.31 7.39 -13.51
N GLN A 120 -10.08 7.39 -12.97
CA GLN A 120 -8.89 6.91 -13.67
C GLN A 120 -8.79 5.38 -13.68
N SER A 121 -9.45 4.69 -12.76
CA SER A 121 -9.45 3.23 -12.60
C SER A 121 -10.85 2.78 -12.18
N PRO A 122 -11.82 2.76 -13.09
CA PRO A 122 -13.21 2.48 -12.74
C PRO A 122 -13.47 1.01 -12.37
N VAL A 123 -12.58 0.10 -12.74
CA VAL A 123 -12.68 -1.35 -12.45
C VAL A 123 -11.53 -1.78 -11.55
N SER A 124 -11.70 -2.92 -10.90
CA SER A 124 -10.62 -3.61 -10.15
C SER A 124 -10.05 -2.80 -9.00
N VAL A 125 -10.87 -1.94 -8.36
CA VAL A 125 -10.50 -1.16 -7.18
C VAL A 125 -11.29 -1.61 -5.97
N GLN A 126 -10.58 -1.96 -4.89
CA GLN A 126 -11.16 -2.21 -3.58
C GLN A 126 -10.66 -1.18 -2.59
N SER A 127 -11.59 -0.42 -1.98
CA SER A 127 -11.26 0.53 -0.93
C SER A 127 -11.68 -0.02 0.43
N ILE A 128 -10.73 -0.11 1.35
CA ILE A 128 -10.90 -0.71 2.68
C ILE A 128 -10.56 0.34 3.73
N GLY A 129 -11.50 0.59 4.65
CA GLY A 129 -11.30 1.49 5.77
C GLY A 129 -10.61 0.83 6.96
N ILE A 130 -10.09 1.65 7.88
CA ILE A 130 -9.40 1.18 9.09
C ILE A 130 -10.24 0.18 9.89
N ASN A 131 -11.55 0.39 10.01
CA ASN A 131 -12.41 -0.49 10.81
C ASN A 131 -12.60 -1.87 10.15
N GLU A 132 -12.62 -1.93 8.81
CA GLU A 132 -12.65 -3.20 8.08
C GLU A 132 -11.34 -3.97 8.31
N ILE A 133 -10.19 -3.27 8.33
CA ILE A 133 -8.88 -3.86 8.64
C ILE A 133 -8.85 -4.42 10.06
N GLN A 134 -9.28 -3.64 11.04
CA GLN A 134 -9.25 -4.03 12.45
C GLN A 134 -10.20 -5.18 12.80
N ARG A 135 -11.32 -5.31 12.07
CA ARG A 135 -12.33 -6.35 12.30
C ARG A 135 -12.14 -7.60 11.43
N ASN A 136 -11.20 -7.59 10.50
CA ASN A 136 -11.00 -8.72 9.58
C ASN A 136 -10.62 -9.98 10.37
N PRO A 137 -11.40 -11.07 10.30
CA PRO A 137 -11.09 -12.31 11.00
C PRO A 137 -9.78 -12.90 10.45
N GLY A 138 -8.82 -13.15 11.32
CA GLY A 138 -7.51 -13.68 10.95
C GLY A 138 -6.54 -12.64 10.37
N GLY A 139 -6.97 -11.39 10.15
CA GLY A 139 -6.12 -10.31 9.65
C GLY A 139 -5.04 -9.86 10.63
N ASN A 140 -5.21 -10.14 11.93
CA ASN A 140 -4.25 -9.85 13.00
C ASN A 140 -3.66 -8.42 12.93
N GLN A 141 -4.47 -7.45 12.53
CA GLN A 141 -4.06 -6.06 12.28
C GLN A 141 -2.88 -5.93 11.29
N ASP A 142 -2.76 -6.85 10.35
CA ASP A 142 -1.78 -6.84 9.28
C ASP A 142 -2.48 -6.60 7.94
N ILE A 143 -2.11 -5.51 7.26
CA ILE A 143 -2.77 -5.12 6.01
C ILE A 143 -2.59 -6.17 4.91
N SER A 144 -1.45 -6.82 4.84
CA SER A 144 -1.20 -7.85 3.83
C SER A 144 -2.15 -9.03 3.98
N LYS A 145 -2.43 -9.45 5.23
CA LYS A 145 -3.40 -10.52 5.51
C LYS A 145 -4.83 -10.11 5.21
N VAL A 146 -5.18 -8.86 5.45
CA VAL A 146 -6.49 -8.34 5.07
C VAL A 146 -6.66 -8.35 3.56
N ILE A 147 -5.65 -7.91 2.80
CA ILE A 147 -5.65 -7.93 1.34
C ILE A 147 -5.75 -9.36 0.80
N GLN A 148 -5.16 -10.36 1.45
CA GLN A 148 -5.27 -11.77 1.06
C GLN A 148 -6.73 -12.30 1.11
N SER A 149 -7.64 -11.62 1.81
CA SER A 149 -9.07 -11.97 1.83
C SER A 149 -9.89 -11.34 0.70
N LEU A 150 -9.27 -10.51 -0.16
CA LEU A 150 -9.94 -9.84 -1.27
C LEU A 150 -10.00 -10.72 -2.54
N PRO A 151 -10.95 -10.42 -3.46
CA PRO A 151 -11.01 -11.11 -4.74
C PRO A 151 -9.73 -10.91 -5.55
N GLY A 152 -9.34 -11.91 -6.33
CA GLY A 152 -8.16 -11.88 -7.18
C GLY A 152 -6.83 -12.04 -6.44
N VAL A 153 -6.87 -12.21 -5.13
CA VAL A 153 -5.67 -12.35 -4.30
C VAL A 153 -5.54 -13.79 -3.82
N ALA A 154 -4.42 -14.42 -4.13
CA ALA A 154 -4.02 -15.69 -3.55
C ALA A 154 -2.91 -15.47 -2.52
N SER A 155 -2.91 -16.27 -1.47
CA SER A 155 -1.79 -16.38 -0.54
C SER A 155 -0.77 -17.38 -1.09
N GLY A 156 0.50 -17.11 -0.87
CA GLY A 156 1.57 -18.06 -1.16
C GLY A 156 1.67 -19.15 -0.08
N VAL A 157 2.88 -19.37 0.41
CA VAL A 157 3.16 -20.36 1.46
C VAL A 157 2.60 -19.90 2.81
N ALA A 158 2.23 -20.84 3.68
CA ALA A 158 1.82 -20.56 5.05
C ALA A 158 2.87 -19.72 5.80
N PHE A 159 2.41 -18.84 6.68
CA PHE A 159 3.23 -17.90 7.47
C PHE A 159 3.94 -16.81 6.66
N ARG A 160 3.50 -16.53 5.42
CA ARG A 160 4.02 -15.43 4.62
C ARG A 160 2.89 -14.50 4.17
N ASN A 161 3.27 -13.24 3.96
CA ASN A 161 2.37 -12.17 3.50
C ASN A 161 2.54 -11.89 1.99
N ASP A 162 2.99 -12.88 1.21
CA ASP A 162 3.08 -12.72 -0.23
C ASP A 162 1.71 -12.46 -0.83
N LEU A 163 1.65 -11.50 -1.74
CA LEU A 163 0.45 -11.12 -2.47
C LEU A 163 0.59 -11.59 -3.92
N ILE A 164 -0.12 -12.66 -4.26
CA ILE A 164 -0.22 -13.20 -5.62
C ILE A 164 -1.51 -12.68 -6.21
N ILE A 165 -1.41 -11.76 -7.18
CA ILE A 165 -2.57 -11.02 -7.68
C ILE A 165 -2.91 -11.44 -9.10
N ARG A 166 -4.08 -12.09 -9.30
CA ARG A 166 -4.53 -12.55 -10.61
C ARG A 166 -3.42 -13.31 -11.35
N GLY A 167 -2.78 -14.26 -10.64
CA GLY A 167 -1.71 -15.10 -11.17
C GLY A 167 -0.34 -14.41 -11.29
N GLY A 168 -0.20 -13.15 -10.92
CA GLY A 168 1.10 -12.45 -10.93
C GLY A 168 1.88 -12.63 -9.64
N GLY A 169 3.21 -12.71 -9.74
CA GLY A 169 4.10 -12.98 -8.62
C GLY A 169 4.18 -11.86 -7.56
N PRO A 170 4.71 -12.16 -6.37
CA PRO A 170 4.85 -11.18 -5.29
C PRO A 170 5.73 -9.97 -5.63
N ASN A 171 6.65 -10.12 -6.57
CA ASN A 171 7.52 -9.05 -7.07
C ASN A 171 6.82 -8.05 -7.98
N GLU A 172 5.61 -8.34 -8.44
CA GLU A 172 4.85 -7.51 -9.40
C GLU A 172 4.02 -6.40 -8.75
N ASN A 173 4.04 -6.30 -7.43
CA ASN A 173 3.24 -5.36 -6.65
C ASN A 173 4.04 -4.12 -6.26
N ARG A 174 3.38 -2.95 -6.13
CA ARG A 174 3.97 -1.72 -5.62
C ARG A 174 3.09 -1.08 -4.55
N PHE A 175 3.74 -0.48 -3.57
CA PHE A 175 3.09 0.07 -2.39
C PHE A 175 3.42 1.55 -2.26
N PHE A 176 2.40 2.36 -1.96
CA PHE A 176 2.54 3.80 -1.77
C PHE A 176 1.92 4.20 -0.43
N LEU A 177 2.65 4.98 0.35
CA LEU A 177 2.21 5.53 1.62
C LEU A 177 2.05 7.05 1.46
N ASP A 178 0.82 7.58 1.51
CA ASP A 178 0.49 8.98 1.16
C ASP A 178 1.08 9.44 -0.19
N GLY A 179 1.22 8.52 -1.16
CA GLY A 179 1.79 8.77 -2.48
C GLY A 179 3.32 8.69 -2.54
N ILE A 180 4.01 8.32 -1.47
CA ILE A 180 5.44 8.01 -1.44
C ILE A 180 5.61 6.51 -1.59
N GLU A 181 6.40 6.07 -2.57
CA GLU A 181 6.65 4.65 -2.82
C GLU A 181 7.50 4.04 -1.70
N ILE A 182 7.08 2.87 -1.23
CA ILE A 182 7.74 2.07 -0.20
C ILE A 182 7.91 0.64 -0.72
N PRO A 183 9.12 0.20 -1.07
CA PRO A 183 9.33 -1.13 -1.66
C PRO A 183 9.01 -2.30 -0.74
N ALA A 184 9.22 -2.15 0.58
CA ALA A 184 8.96 -3.17 1.57
C ALA A 184 7.84 -2.74 2.53
N ILE A 185 6.89 -3.63 2.76
CA ILE A 185 5.79 -3.46 3.74
C ILE A 185 5.77 -4.54 4.81
N ASN A 186 6.70 -5.49 4.74
CA ASN A 186 6.81 -6.62 5.66
C ASN A 186 8.20 -6.70 6.29
N HIS A 187 8.26 -7.20 7.52
CA HIS A 187 9.48 -7.64 8.18
C HIS A 187 10.04 -8.91 7.52
N PHE A 188 11.37 -9.10 7.60
CA PHE A 188 12.08 -10.20 6.95
C PHE A 188 11.74 -10.28 5.46
N ALA A 189 11.79 -9.13 4.79
CA ALA A 189 11.42 -9.02 3.39
C ALA A 189 12.32 -9.87 2.51
N THR A 190 11.72 -10.68 1.64
CA THR A 190 12.46 -11.44 0.63
C THR A 190 13.00 -10.50 -0.43
N GLN A 191 14.30 -10.51 -0.64
CA GLN A 191 14.94 -9.67 -1.65
C GLN A 191 14.55 -10.12 -3.06
N GLY A 192 14.12 -9.16 -3.89
CA GLY A 192 13.58 -9.42 -5.21
C GLY A 192 12.07 -9.71 -5.22
N ALA A 193 11.39 -9.72 -4.05
CA ALA A 193 9.94 -9.84 -3.92
C ALA A 193 9.40 -8.91 -2.82
N SER A 194 8.09 -8.92 -2.58
CA SER A 194 7.45 -8.08 -1.55
C SER A 194 7.08 -8.85 -0.26
N GLY A 195 7.29 -10.16 -0.24
CA GLY A 195 6.84 -11.04 0.84
C GLY A 195 7.67 -10.95 2.12
N GLY A 196 7.08 -11.37 3.22
CA GLY A 196 7.68 -11.49 4.55
C GLY A 196 6.60 -11.99 5.52
N PRO A 197 6.95 -12.43 6.75
CA PRO A 197 5.97 -13.06 7.64
C PRO A 197 5.06 -12.10 8.41
N VAL A 198 5.46 -10.83 8.59
CA VAL A 198 4.75 -9.86 9.47
C VAL A 198 4.76 -8.48 8.82
N GLY A 199 3.62 -7.80 8.84
CA GLY A 199 3.49 -6.45 8.29
C GLY A 199 4.17 -5.36 9.13
N MET A 200 4.87 -4.44 8.45
CA MET A 200 5.53 -3.28 9.07
C MET A 200 4.59 -2.10 9.28
N ILE A 201 3.49 -2.00 8.52
CA ILE A 201 2.62 -0.83 8.55
C ILE A 201 1.77 -0.83 9.83
N ASN A 202 1.86 0.24 10.62
CA ASN A 202 1.01 0.41 11.79
C ASN A 202 -0.42 0.77 11.35
N VAL A 203 -1.35 -0.16 11.52
CA VAL A 203 -2.75 0.04 11.12
C VAL A 203 -3.43 1.22 11.83
N ASN A 204 -2.97 1.62 13.03
CA ASN A 204 -3.50 2.78 13.73
C ASN A 204 -3.23 4.11 13.00
N PHE A 205 -2.33 4.12 12.01
CA PHE A 205 -2.06 5.29 11.16
C PHE A 205 -2.94 5.31 9.92
N ILE A 206 -3.49 4.16 9.50
CA ILE A 206 -4.25 4.05 8.27
C ILE A 206 -5.60 4.77 8.41
N ARG A 207 -5.97 5.52 7.38
CA ARG A 207 -7.32 6.04 7.15
C ARG A 207 -8.10 5.08 6.25
N ASP A 208 -7.54 4.80 5.09
CA ASP A 208 -8.08 3.88 4.08
C ASP A 208 -6.93 3.31 3.22
N VAL A 209 -7.21 2.21 2.54
CA VAL A 209 -6.32 1.58 1.58
C VAL A 209 -7.09 1.37 0.29
N ASP A 210 -6.53 1.85 -0.82
CA ASP A 210 -7.04 1.60 -2.15
C ASP A 210 -6.14 0.57 -2.81
N PHE A 211 -6.73 -0.54 -3.15
CA PHE A 211 -6.06 -1.67 -3.74
C PHE A 211 -6.54 -1.88 -5.18
N TYR A 212 -5.61 -1.73 -6.13
CA TYR A 212 -5.84 -1.86 -7.55
C TYR A 212 -5.24 -3.18 -8.04
N THR A 213 -6.06 -4.10 -8.54
CA THR A 213 -5.62 -5.40 -9.08
C THR A 213 -5.44 -5.40 -10.60
N SER A 214 -5.74 -4.29 -11.24
CA SER A 214 -5.52 -3.93 -12.66
C SER A 214 -5.91 -2.47 -12.86
N ALA A 215 -5.93 -2.00 -14.10
CA ALA A 215 -6.50 -0.70 -14.47
C ALA A 215 -5.91 0.52 -13.75
N PHE A 216 -4.71 0.41 -13.17
CA PHE A 216 -4.12 1.54 -12.45
C PHE A 216 -3.60 2.62 -13.40
N ALA A 217 -3.72 3.88 -12.94
CA ALA A 217 -3.43 5.08 -13.71
C ALA A 217 -1.96 5.16 -14.17
N ALA A 218 -1.68 5.92 -15.24
CA ALA A 218 -0.34 6.05 -15.82
C ALA A 218 0.70 6.69 -14.89
N GLN A 219 0.27 7.43 -13.85
CA GLN A 219 1.15 7.93 -12.79
C GLN A 219 1.89 6.81 -12.03
N ARG A 220 1.35 5.59 -12.02
CA ARG A 220 1.95 4.42 -11.39
C ARG A 220 2.57 3.52 -12.44
N GLY A 221 3.84 3.22 -12.27
CA GLY A 221 4.63 2.35 -13.16
C GLY A 221 5.43 1.32 -12.38
N ASN A 222 6.28 0.60 -13.09
CA ASN A 222 7.15 -0.44 -12.55
C ASN A 222 6.39 -1.52 -11.74
N SER A 223 5.16 -1.86 -12.18
CA SER A 223 4.29 -2.86 -11.60
C SER A 223 3.50 -3.58 -12.68
N LEU A 224 3.32 -4.89 -12.54
CA LEU A 224 2.58 -5.74 -13.49
C LEU A 224 1.27 -6.28 -12.90
N SER A 225 1.09 -6.31 -11.57
CA SER A 225 -0.07 -6.96 -10.97
C SER A 225 -0.91 -6.04 -10.12
N SER A 226 -0.35 -5.31 -9.19
CA SER A 226 -1.15 -4.45 -8.32
C SER A 226 -0.43 -3.19 -7.86
N ILE A 227 -1.25 -2.20 -7.53
CA ILE A 227 -0.86 -1.00 -6.80
C ILE A 227 -1.66 -0.94 -5.50
N MET A 228 -0.99 -0.71 -4.39
CA MET A 228 -1.62 -0.46 -3.10
C MET A 228 -1.30 0.96 -2.64
N GLU A 229 -2.34 1.79 -2.56
CA GLU A 229 -2.26 3.17 -2.04
C GLU A 229 -2.74 3.17 -0.59
N ILE A 230 -1.84 3.32 0.35
CA ILE A 230 -2.13 3.35 1.79
C ILE A 230 -2.22 4.82 2.20
N ASN A 231 -3.42 5.28 2.49
CA ASN A 231 -3.67 6.65 2.91
C ASN A 231 -3.65 6.73 4.43
N LEU A 232 -2.77 7.56 4.98
CA LEU A 232 -2.65 7.77 6.41
C LEU A 232 -3.61 8.87 6.88
N LYS A 233 -4.09 8.73 8.11
CA LYS A 233 -4.77 9.83 8.80
C LYS A 233 -3.82 10.99 9.06
N ASP A 234 -4.36 12.16 9.31
CA ASP A 234 -3.59 13.28 9.83
C ASP A 234 -3.54 13.20 11.37
N GLY A 235 -2.49 13.73 11.97
CA GLY A 235 -2.38 13.85 13.42
C GLY A 235 -3.44 14.79 13.99
N ARG A 236 -3.79 14.61 15.24
CA ARG A 236 -4.76 15.45 15.97
C ARG A 236 -4.28 16.90 16.05
N THR A 237 -5.23 17.82 16.08
CA THR A 237 -4.95 19.28 16.17
C THR A 237 -5.20 19.87 17.55
N ASP A 238 -5.83 19.10 18.48
CA ASP A 238 -6.26 19.57 19.79
C ASP A 238 -5.26 19.27 20.91
N LYS A 239 -4.85 18.03 21.04
CA LYS A 239 -3.95 17.54 22.08
C LYS A 239 -3.24 16.29 21.64
N THR A 240 -2.10 15.99 22.24
CA THR A 240 -1.42 14.70 22.05
C THR A 240 -2.24 13.58 22.66
N GLY A 241 -2.40 12.50 21.91
CA GLY A 241 -2.98 11.24 22.34
C GLY A 241 -2.05 10.09 22.04
N GLY A 242 -2.32 8.92 22.61
CA GLY A 242 -1.51 7.74 22.37
C GLY A 242 -2.29 6.45 22.57
N ILE A 243 -1.74 5.37 22.00
CA ILE A 243 -2.19 4.00 22.17
C ILE A 243 -0.97 3.19 22.59
N PHE A 244 -1.04 2.56 23.76
CA PHE A 244 -0.10 1.52 24.16
C PHE A 244 -0.76 0.17 23.90
N GLN A 245 -0.08 -0.70 23.16
CA GLN A 245 -0.63 -1.98 22.73
C GLN A 245 0.32 -3.12 23.13
N ILE A 246 -0.25 -4.19 23.65
CA ILE A 246 0.42 -5.49 23.79
C ILE A 246 -0.37 -6.45 22.89
N GLY A 247 0.25 -6.87 21.81
CA GLY A 247 -0.31 -7.83 20.86
C GLY A 247 0.05 -9.27 21.20
N ALA A 248 -0.21 -10.20 20.28
CA ALA A 248 0.17 -11.61 20.42
C ALA A 248 1.67 -11.85 20.27
N SER A 249 2.37 -10.98 19.56
CA SER A 249 3.79 -11.13 19.20
C SER A 249 4.65 -9.90 19.50
N GLU A 250 4.04 -8.77 19.86
CA GLU A 250 4.72 -7.47 19.92
C GLU A 250 4.16 -6.55 20.98
N VAL A 251 4.97 -5.58 21.39
CA VAL A 251 4.56 -4.41 22.15
C VAL A 251 4.78 -3.17 21.32
N GLY A 252 3.85 -2.23 21.36
CA GLY A 252 3.89 -1.01 20.58
C GLY A 252 3.38 0.22 21.30
N LEU A 253 3.93 1.38 20.91
CA LEU A 253 3.47 2.70 21.33
C LEU A 253 3.19 3.53 20.09
N THR A 254 1.99 4.07 20.01
CA THR A 254 1.56 4.98 18.94
C THR A 254 1.15 6.31 19.57
N LEU A 255 1.67 7.42 19.04
CA LEU A 255 1.37 8.78 19.47
C LEU A 255 0.84 9.60 18.30
N ASP A 256 -0.13 10.47 18.55
CA ASP A 256 -0.63 11.44 17.58
C ASP A 256 -0.97 12.77 18.25
N GLY A 257 -0.69 13.90 17.58
CA GLY A 257 -0.99 15.19 18.16
C GLY A 257 -0.46 16.38 17.37
N PRO A 258 -0.67 17.61 17.91
CA PRO A 258 -0.12 18.82 17.36
C PRO A 258 1.32 19.06 17.87
N LEU A 259 2.23 19.44 16.96
CA LEU A 259 3.49 20.10 17.31
C LEU A 259 3.32 21.62 17.37
N SER A 260 2.37 22.15 16.57
CA SER A 260 1.96 23.54 16.57
C SER A 260 0.55 23.68 15.99
N LYS A 261 -0.01 24.90 15.93
CA LYS A 261 -1.31 25.17 15.28
C LYS A 261 -1.34 24.76 13.79
N LYS A 262 -0.16 24.70 13.13
CA LYS A 262 -0.02 24.37 11.71
C LYS A 262 0.67 23.04 11.45
N THR A 263 1.11 22.35 12.47
CA THR A 263 1.93 21.12 12.35
C THR A 263 1.35 20.03 13.21
N THR A 264 1.07 18.89 12.59
CA THR A 264 0.63 17.67 13.29
C THR A 264 1.60 16.53 13.06
N TYR A 265 1.61 15.55 13.96
CA TYR A 265 2.43 14.37 13.83
C TYR A 265 1.68 13.07 14.16
N LEU A 266 2.18 11.99 13.59
CA LEU A 266 1.94 10.61 13.99
C LEU A 266 3.32 10.00 14.24
N ALA A 267 3.49 9.21 15.30
CA ALA A 267 4.72 8.49 15.57
C ALA A 267 4.41 7.14 16.22
N SER A 268 5.12 6.10 15.82
CA SER A 268 5.03 4.79 16.48
C SER A 268 6.37 4.09 16.53
N ILE A 269 6.53 3.25 17.54
CA ILE A 269 7.59 2.27 17.67
C ILE A 269 6.97 0.94 18.09
N ARG A 270 7.48 -0.17 17.51
CA ARG A 270 7.09 -1.53 17.88
C ARG A 270 8.32 -2.40 18.09
N ARG A 271 8.20 -3.38 18.99
CA ARG A 271 9.20 -4.41 19.22
C ARG A 271 8.52 -5.75 19.42
N SER A 272 9.01 -6.77 18.69
CA SER A 272 8.53 -8.13 18.87
C SER A 272 9.13 -8.80 20.12
N TYR A 273 8.41 -9.78 20.63
CA TYR A 273 8.89 -10.72 21.62
C TYR A 273 8.76 -12.18 21.15
N LEU A 274 8.72 -12.37 19.81
CA LEU A 274 8.60 -13.69 19.17
C LEU A 274 9.71 -14.64 19.60
N GLN A 275 10.94 -14.15 19.81
CA GLN A 275 12.06 -14.98 20.25
C GLN A 275 11.77 -15.71 21.59
N PHE A 276 11.05 -15.06 22.51
CA PHE A 276 10.68 -15.70 23.80
C PHE A 276 9.58 -16.74 23.60
N LEU A 277 8.58 -16.45 22.76
CA LEU A 277 7.50 -17.37 22.43
C LEU A 277 8.05 -18.60 21.69
N PHE A 278 8.89 -18.40 20.70
CA PHE A 278 9.46 -19.47 19.88
C PHE A 278 10.40 -20.36 20.71
N LYS A 279 11.19 -19.75 21.61
CA LYS A 279 12.00 -20.50 22.56
C LYS A 279 11.14 -21.34 23.51
N ALA A 280 10.03 -20.79 24.01
CA ALA A 280 9.13 -21.48 24.94
C ALA A 280 8.41 -22.69 24.32
N ILE A 281 8.11 -22.64 23.01
CA ILE A 281 7.48 -23.75 22.27
C ILE A 281 8.49 -24.66 21.57
N GLY A 282 9.80 -24.48 21.81
CA GLY A 282 10.85 -25.38 21.33
C GLY A 282 11.16 -25.24 19.84
N LEU A 283 11.01 -24.04 19.24
CA LEU A 283 11.38 -23.83 17.86
C LEU A 283 12.91 -23.61 17.71
N PRO A 284 13.50 -24.10 16.60
CA PRO A 284 14.95 -24.03 16.37
C PRO A 284 15.40 -22.69 15.75
N PHE A 285 14.56 -21.68 15.72
CA PHE A 285 14.91 -20.33 15.26
C PHE A 285 14.16 -19.25 16.07
N LEU A 286 14.80 -18.10 16.25
CA LEU A 286 14.37 -17.05 17.18
C LEU A 286 14.32 -15.69 16.45
N PRO A 287 13.21 -15.37 15.77
CA PRO A 287 13.06 -14.09 15.08
C PRO A 287 12.78 -12.94 16.07
N THR A 288 13.35 -11.78 15.78
CA THR A 288 13.09 -10.52 16.47
C THR A 288 12.98 -9.41 15.47
N TYR A 289 11.97 -8.58 15.58
CA TYR A 289 11.85 -7.36 14.78
C TYR A 289 11.60 -6.15 15.65
N ASN A 290 12.05 -5.01 15.14
CA ASN A 290 11.76 -3.69 15.68
C ASN A 290 11.40 -2.79 14.50
N ASP A 291 10.44 -1.89 14.68
CA ASP A 291 10.11 -0.91 13.67
C ASP A 291 9.74 0.43 14.26
N TYR A 292 9.82 1.43 13.41
CA TYR A 292 9.30 2.75 13.66
C TYR A 292 8.54 3.25 12.43
N GLN A 293 7.58 4.11 12.68
CA GLN A 293 6.89 4.86 11.65
C GLN A 293 6.57 6.26 12.15
N PHE A 294 6.79 7.29 11.33
CA PHE A 294 6.32 8.63 11.63
C PHE A 294 5.80 9.36 10.40
N LYS A 295 4.91 10.31 10.62
CA LYS A 295 4.43 11.29 9.65
C LYS A 295 4.36 12.64 10.34
N VAL A 296 4.88 13.68 9.68
CA VAL A 296 4.73 15.08 10.09
C VAL A 296 4.09 15.83 8.93
N LYS A 297 2.99 16.53 9.19
CA LYS A 297 2.31 17.37 8.21
C LYS A 297 2.34 18.82 8.68
N HIS A 298 2.87 19.71 7.84
CA HIS A 298 2.94 21.13 8.07
C HIS A 298 2.17 21.90 7.00
N ASN A 299 1.24 22.76 7.42
CA ASN A 299 0.50 23.66 6.55
C ASN A 299 1.13 25.05 6.66
N PHE A 300 1.95 25.47 5.69
CA PHE A 300 2.49 26.83 5.64
C PHE A 300 1.37 27.85 5.56
N ASN A 301 0.42 27.58 4.66
CA ASN A 301 -0.82 28.31 4.45
C ASN A 301 -1.84 27.38 3.78
N ARG A 302 -2.99 27.90 3.35
CA ARG A 302 -4.05 27.11 2.68
C ARG A 302 -3.58 26.41 1.41
N ASN A 303 -2.67 27.05 0.68
CA ASN A 303 -2.22 26.59 -0.63
C ASN A 303 -0.95 25.73 -0.58
N ASN A 304 -0.23 25.70 0.53
CA ASN A 304 1.09 25.10 0.60
C ASN A 304 1.19 24.17 1.81
N GLN A 305 1.45 22.90 1.53
CA GLN A 305 1.56 21.84 2.53
C GLN A 305 2.85 21.04 2.32
N LEU A 306 3.48 20.64 3.40
CA LEU A 306 4.60 19.70 3.40
C LEU A 306 4.25 18.51 4.29
N THR A 307 4.38 17.32 3.72
CA THR A 307 4.28 16.06 4.45
C THR A 307 5.62 15.36 4.41
N ILE A 308 6.16 15.03 5.58
CA ILE A 308 7.36 14.20 5.72
C ILE A 308 6.92 12.91 6.40
N LEU A 309 7.30 11.77 5.84
CA LEU A 309 7.04 10.48 6.46
C LEU A 309 8.27 9.58 6.37
N SER A 310 8.37 8.67 7.32
CA SER A 310 9.35 7.58 7.28
C SER A 310 8.82 6.37 8.01
N LEU A 311 9.24 5.22 7.54
CA LEU A 311 9.14 3.96 8.27
C LEU A 311 10.44 3.19 8.08
N GLY A 312 10.77 2.34 9.04
CA GLY A 312 11.95 1.49 8.96
C GLY A 312 11.88 0.35 9.95
N ALA A 313 12.62 -0.71 9.66
CA ALA A 313 12.68 -1.93 10.44
C ALA A 313 14.11 -2.42 10.63
N TYR A 314 14.29 -3.15 11.73
CA TYR A 314 15.48 -3.94 12.03
C TYR A 314 15.06 -5.34 12.46
N ASP A 315 15.45 -6.32 11.68
CA ASP A 315 14.98 -7.70 11.72
C ASP A 315 16.18 -8.64 11.91
N VAL A 316 16.13 -9.50 12.92
CA VAL A 316 17.18 -10.48 13.21
C VAL A 316 16.55 -11.84 13.44
N SER A 317 17.10 -12.88 12.85
CA SER A 317 16.72 -14.26 13.13
C SER A 317 17.97 -15.08 13.40
N VAL A 318 18.11 -15.58 14.63
CA VAL A 318 19.21 -16.46 15.04
C VAL A 318 18.72 -17.90 15.21
N LEU A 319 19.60 -18.87 15.03
CA LEU A 319 19.29 -20.27 15.24
C LEU A 319 19.37 -20.65 16.73
N ASN A 320 18.42 -21.47 17.17
CA ASN A 320 18.39 -22.06 18.52
C ASN A 320 18.89 -23.50 18.45
N THR A 321 20.20 -23.66 18.40
CA THR A 321 20.88 -24.95 18.19
C THR A 321 20.66 -25.95 19.33
N ASP A 322 20.19 -25.49 20.52
CA ASP A 322 19.81 -26.38 21.62
C ASP A 322 18.55 -27.20 21.29
N GLN A 323 17.74 -26.74 20.33
CA GLN A 323 16.51 -27.41 19.89
C GLN A 323 16.81 -28.31 18.67
N ASN A 324 17.38 -29.48 18.88
CA ASN A 324 17.81 -30.43 17.83
C ASN A 324 17.36 -31.87 18.08
N GLU A 325 16.37 -32.08 18.93
CA GLU A 325 15.94 -33.40 19.36
C GLU A 325 15.13 -34.15 18.30
N THR A 326 14.25 -33.41 17.53
CA THR A 326 13.39 -34.02 16.51
C THR A 326 14.01 -33.95 15.10
N PRO A 327 13.61 -34.85 14.17
CA PRO A 327 14.02 -34.76 12.77
C PRO A 327 13.65 -33.42 12.12
N GLU A 328 12.48 -32.85 12.45
CA GLU A 328 12.00 -31.59 11.94
C GLU A 328 12.85 -30.42 12.42
N GLN A 329 13.21 -30.40 13.72
CA GLN A 329 14.11 -29.38 14.27
C GLN A 329 15.49 -29.43 13.60
N ARG A 330 16.05 -30.63 13.41
CA ARG A 330 17.35 -30.82 12.71
C ARG A 330 17.26 -30.39 11.24
N TYR A 331 16.14 -30.71 10.56
CA TYR A 331 15.91 -30.23 9.19
C TYR A 331 15.92 -28.70 9.11
N ILE A 332 15.16 -28.02 9.99
CA ILE A 332 15.10 -26.56 10.04
C ILE A 332 16.50 -25.97 10.34
N LEU A 333 17.21 -26.51 11.33
CA LEU A 333 18.57 -26.07 11.67
C LEU A 333 19.56 -26.24 10.51
N ASN A 334 19.43 -27.28 9.70
CA ASN A 334 20.27 -27.48 8.53
C ASN A 334 19.91 -26.58 7.35
N TYR A 335 18.62 -26.25 7.19
CA TYR A 335 18.11 -25.51 6.05
C TYR A 335 18.18 -23.98 6.25
N LEU A 336 17.72 -23.46 7.38
CA LEU A 336 17.62 -22.02 7.59
C LEU A 336 18.99 -21.38 7.86
N PRO A 337 19.31 -20.25 7.19
CA PRO A 337 20.42 -19.38 7.59
C PRO A 337 20.04 -18.48 8.77
N GLU A 338 21.01 -17.83 9.35
CA GLU A 338 20.79 -16.66 10.19
C GLU A 338 20.63 -15.42 9.34
N TYR A 339 19.78 -14.46 9.79
CA TYR A 339 19.45 -13.22 9.08
C TYR A 339 19.72 -12.00 9.95
N ASP A 340 20.28 -10.95 9.32
CA ASP A 340 20.34 -9.59 9.83
C ASP A 340 19.89 -8.66 8.70
N GLN A 341 18.76 -8.00 8.88
CA GLN A 341 18.17 -7.14 7.85
C GLN A 341 17.71 -5.83 8.47
N TRP A 342 18.04 -4.71 7.82
CA TRP A 342 17.44 -3.45 8.16
C TRP A 342 17.05 -2.67 6.92
N ASN A 343 15.97 -1.92 7.04
CA ASN A 343 15.48 -1.09 5.96
C ASN A 343 14.87 0.20 6.48
N TYR A 344 14.82 1.20 5.62
CA TYR A 344 13.99 2.38 5.83
C TYR A 344 13.52 2.98 4.52
N SER A 345 12.35 3.60 4.57
CA SER A 345 11.85 4.53 3.56
C SER A 345 11.64 5.88 4.23
N ILE A 346 12.13 6.94 3.60
CA ILE A 346 11.88 8.32 4.02
C ILE A 346 11.47 9.14 2.81
N GLY A 347 10.48 10.02 2.96
CA GLY A 347 10.05 10.88 1.88
C GLY A 347 9.45 12.18 2.35
N ALA A 348 9.54 13.18 1.47
CA ALA A 348 8.94 14.49 1.63
C ALA A 348 8.07 14.79 0.41
N LYS A 349 6.78 15.12 0.66
CA LYS A 349 5.84 15.55 -0.37
C LYS A 349 5.42 16.98 -0.09
N TYR A 350 5.78 17.88 -1.00
CA TYR A 350 5.26 19.24 -1.03
C TYR A 350 4.09 19.31 -2.00
N THR A 351 2.96 19.85 -1.52
CA THR A 351 1.74 20.04 -2.32
C THR A 351 1.42 21.53 -2.39
N HIS A 352 1.28 22.02 -3.61
CA HIS A 352 0.83 23.38 -3.91
C HIS A 352 -0.54 23.34 -4.58
N PHE A 353 -1.52 24.01 -3.98
CA PHE A 353 -2.85 24.26 -4.56
C PHE A 353 -2.87 25.64 -5.18
N GLY A 354 -2.94 25.71 -6.49
CA GLY A 354 -2.92 26.96 -7.25
C GLY A 354 -4.12 27.10 -8.19
N PRO A 355 -4.35 28.29 -8.77
CA PRO A 355 -5.43 28.52 -9.74
C PRO A 355 -5.32 27.61 -10.98
N GLY A 356 -4.12 27.16 -11.31
CA GLY A 356 -3.86 26.27 -12.44
C GLY A 356 -4.03 24.78 -12.12
N GLY A 357 -4.18 24.41 -10.85
CA GLY A 357 -4.29 23.02 -10.40
C GLY A 357 -3.42 22.69 -9.20
N ILE A 358 -3.26 21.41 -8.94
CA ILE A 358 -2.50 20.87 -7.80
C ILE A 358 -1.14 20.39 -8.30
N THR A 359 -0.06 20.88 -7.70
CA THR A 359 1.30 20.43 -8.00
C THR A 359 1.86 19.67 -6.79
N ASN A 360 2.34 18.47 -7.02
CA ASN A 360 3.06 17.68 -6.03
C ASN A 360 4.53 17.54 -6.44
N ILE A 361 5.41 17.80 -5.49
CA ILE A 361 6.84 17.48 -5.59
C ILE A 361 7.14 16.44 -4.52
N VAL A 362 7.68 15.31 -4.93
CA VAL A 362 8.00 14.20 -4.02
C VAL A 362 9.49 13.88 -4.13
N LEU A 363 10.16 13.87 -2.99
CA LEU A 363 11.51 13.38 -2.82
C LEU A 363 11.45 12.19 -1.88
N SER A 364 12.08 11.09 -2.25
CA SER A 364 12.13 9.93 -1.36
C SER A 364 13.42 9.15 -1.49
N ARG A 365 13.77 8.45 -0.42
CA ARG A 365 14.86 7.49 -0.38
C ARG A 365 14.37 6.21 0.28
N PHE A 366 14.70 5.10 -0.35
CA PHE A 366 14.60 3.77 0.22
C PHE A 366 15.99 3.17 0.38
N MET A 367 16.19 2.37 1.43
CA MET A 367 17.38 1.59 1.65
C MET A 367 17.02 0.27 2.30
N LEU A 368 17.56 -0.82 1.76
CA LEU A 368 17.51 -2.17 2.32
C LEU A 368 18.93 -2.70 2.42
N ASN A 369 19.31 -3.15 3.61
CA ASN A 369 20.53 -3.92 3.84
C ASN A 369 20.10 -5.32 4.30
N ASN A 370 20.61 -6.33 3.64
CA ASN A 370 20.22 -7.72 3.89
C ASN A 370 21.47 -8.59 3.98
N GLU A 371 21.63 -9.23 5.13
CA GLU A 371 22.72 -10.18 5.38
C GLU A 371 22.15 -11.53 5.78
N SER A 372 22.68 -12.59 5.21
CA SER A 372 22.38 -13.94 5.65
C SER A 372 23.62 -14.82 5.58
N TYR A 373 23.78 -15.67 6.58
CA TYR A 373 24.95 -16.53 6.68
C TYR A 373 24.59 -17.90 7.25
N LYS A 374 25.39 -18.89 6.84
CA LYS A 374 25.27 -20.26 7.29
C LYS A 374 26.68 -20.88 7.41
N PHE A 375 26.88 -21.63 8.48
CA PHE A 375 28.10 -22.39 8.72
C PHE A 375 27.80 -23.89 8.80
N GLU A 376 28.77 -24.71 8.51
CA GLU A 376 28.67 -26.15 8.66
C GLU A 376 28.30 -26.49 10.11
N ASN A 377 27.30 -27.38 10.29
CA ASN A 377 26.74 -27.74 11.60
C ASN A 377 26.33 -26.54 12.49
N ASN A 378 26.08 -25.39 11.91
CA ASN A 378 25.79 -24.13 12.62
C ASN A 378 26.90 -23.66 13.56
N ASN A 379 28.12 -24.07 13.32
CA ASN A 379 29.32 -23.73 14.09
C ASN A 379 30.17 -22.72 13.31
N ARG A 380 30.36 -21.52 13.84
CA ARG A 380 31.13 -20.45 13.21
C ARG A 380 32.66 -20.73 13.08
N ASP A 381 33.15 -21.74 13.77
CA ASP A 381 34.55 -22.19 13.66
C ASP A 381 34.78 -23.16 12.48
N LEU A 382 33.71 -23.62 11.83
CA LEU A 382 33.73 -24.50 10.68
C LEU A 382 33.52 -23.72 9.37
N ASP A 383 33.54 -24.45 8.25
CA ASP A 383 33.39 -23.87 6.90
C ASP A 383 32.08 -23.04 6.75
N GLN A 384 32.22 -21.87 6.17
CA GLN A 384 31.10 -21.07 5.78
C GLN A 384 30.43 -21.64 4.52
N LEU A 385 29.14 -21.92 4.60
CA LEU A 385 28.33 -22.48 3.52
C LEU A 385 27.57 -21.41 2.73
N LEU A 386 27.16 -20.35 3.42
CA LEU A 386 26.50 -19.19 2.85
C LEU A 386 27.08 -17.92 3.46
N ASN A 387 27.42 -16.99 2.61
CA ASN A 387 27.63 -15.58 2.93
C ASN A 387 26.93 -14.73 1.88
N TYR A 388 25.87 -14.08 2.27
CA TYR A 388 25.13 -13.16 1.41
C TYR A 388 25.05 -11.82 2.11
N ALA A 389 25.57 -10.78 1.48
CA ALA A 389 25.44 -9.41 1.92
C ALA A 389 25.03 -8.55 0.73
N SER A 390 23.95 -7.79 0.86
CA SER A 390 23.48 -6.93 -0.21
C SER A 390 22.88 -5.64 0.30
N GLN A 391 22.89 -4.64 -0.57
CA GLN A 391 22.34 -3.33 -0.32
C GLN A 391 21.58 -2.82 -1.53
N GLU A 392 20.33 -2.43 -1.33
CA GLU A 392 19.51 -1.73 -2.32
C GLU A 392 19.22 -0.31 -1.85
N ILE A 393 19.48 0.67 -2.71
CA ILE A 393 19.23 2.08 -2.44
C ILE A 393 18.48 2.66 -3.62
N GLU A 394 17.40 3.38 -3.37
CA GLU A 394 16.66 4.12 -4.40
C GLU A 394 16.44 5.56 -3.93
N ASN A 395 16.97 6.52 -4.67
CA ASN A 395 16.72 7.95 -4.49
C ASN A 395 15.79 8.40 -5.61
N LYS A 396 14.61 8.91 -5.27
CA LYS A 396 13.55 9.24 -6.22
C LYS A 396 13.12 10.69 -6.11
N PHE A 397 12.96 11.31 -7.27
CA PHE A 397 12.30 12.59 -7.45
C PHE A 397 11.08 12.39 -8.34
N ARG A 398 9.93 12.99 -7.99
CA ARG A 398 8.73 12.97 -8.82
C ARG A 398 8.03 14.32 -8.76
N LEU A 399 7.67 14.85 -9.93
CA LEU A 399 6.84 16.03 -10.12
C LEU A 399 5.54 15.62 -10.80
N GLU A 400 4.42 16.05 -10.23
CA GLU A 400 3.08 15.80 -10.75
C GLU A 400 2.29 17.10 -10.77
N HIS A 401 1.59 17.36 -11.84
CA HIS A 401 0.64 18.47 -11.94
C HIS A 401 -0.71 17.96 -12.37
N GLN A 402 -1.72 18.22 -11.54
CA GLN A 402 -3.11 17.79 -11.75
C GLN A 402 -4.02 18.99 -11.90
N VAL A 403 -4.82 19.00 -12.96
CA VAL A 403 -5.90 19.96 -13.18
C VAL A 403 -7.22 19.24 -13.02
N LYS A 404 -8.09 19.76 -12.15
CA LYS A 404 -9.44 19.23 -11.92
C LYS A 404 -10.46 20.27 -12.35
N LYS A 405 -11.37 19.87 -13.24
CA LYS A 405 -12.55 20.63 -13.65
C LYS A 405 -13.78 19.74 -13.49
N SER A 406 -14.97 20.33 -13.49
CA SER A 406 -16.21 19.57 -13.35
C SER A 406 -16.33 18.43 -14.39
N ARG A 407 -16.05 18.71 -15.68
CA ARG A 407 -16.22 17.76 -16.79
C ARG A 407 -14.98 16.92 -17.13
N TRP A 408 -13.81 17.31 -16.69
CA TRP A 408 -12.57 16.57 -16.98
C TRP A 408 -11.51 16.83 -15.93
N GLU A 409 -10.59 15.92 -15.84
CA GLU A 409 -9.35 16.09 -15.09
C GLU A 409 -8.17 15.58 -15.91
N SER A 410 -7.01 16.17 -15.70
CA SER A 410 -5.78 15.71 -16.29
C SER A 410 -4.66 15.71 -15.27
N MET A 411 -3.72 14.80 -15.42
CA MET A 411 -2.49 14.75 -14.64
C MET A 411 -1.33 14.47 -15.57
N VAL A 412 -0.28 15.27 -15.45
CA VAL A 412 0.99 15.05 -16.14
C VAL A 412 2.10 15.02 -15.12
N GLY A 413 3.14 14.28 -15.40
CA GLY A 413 4.28 14.25 -14.49
C GLY A 413 5.47 13.53 -15.06
N PHE A 414 6.57 13.66 -14.34
CA PHE A 414 7.79 12.92 -14.63
C PHE A 414 8.50 12.54 -13.32
N GLY A 415 9.33 11.51 -13.40
CA GLY A 415 10.16 11.04 -12.30
C GLY A 415 11.58 10.77 -12.73
N LEU A 416 12.51 10.96 -11.79
CA LEU A 416 13.91 10.60 -11.91
C LEU A 416 14.28 9.72 -10.73
N GLU A 417 15.09 8.70 -10.98
CA GLU A 417 15.53 7.79 -9.94
C GLU A 417 16.99 7.42 -10.15
N GLN A 418 17.74 7.39 -9.04
CA GLN A 418 19.03 6.76 -8.95
C GLN A 418 18.92 5.55 -8.06
N ALA A 419 19.16 4.37 -8.60
CA ALA A 419 19.18 3.12 -7.85
C ALA A 419 20.62 2.59 -7.76
N LYS A 420 20.99 2.10 -6.58
CA LYS A 420 22.26 1.41 -6.37
C LYS A 420 21.97 0.02 -5.82
N TYR A 421 22.63 -0.98 -6.38
CA TYR A 421 22.59 -2.36 -5.94
C TYR A 421 24.00 -2.90 -5.75
N ASN A 422 24.32 -3.35 -4.54
CA ASN A 422 25.57 -4.03 -4.23
C ASN A 422 25.23 -5.41 -3.71
N THR A 423 26.03 -6.42 -4.09
CA THR A 423 25.95 -7.73 -3.45
C THR A 423 27.32 -8.39 -3.39
N GLN A 424 27.54 -9.12 -2.30
CA GLN A 424 28.57 -10.12 -2.15
C GLN A 424 27.86 -11.43 -1.86
N THR A 425 27.96 -12.38 -2.77
CA THR A 425 27.22 -13.64 -2.73
C THR A 425 28.18 -14.81 -2.80
N PHE A 426 28.16 -15.65 -1.77
CA PHE A 426 28.85 -16.93 -1.72
C PHE A 426 27.87 -17.98 -1.19
N ASP A 427 27.56 -19.03 -1.98
CA ASP A 427 26.67 -20.13 -1.58
C ASP A 427 27.15 -21.48 -2.12
N LYS A 428 27.53 -22.39 -1.20
CA LYS A 428 27.91 -23.77 -1.49
C LYS A 428 26.76 -24.77 -1.35
N ARG A 429 25.58 -24.34 -0.96
CA ARG A 429 24.44 -25.21 -0.61
C ARG A 429 23.64 -25.65 -1.83
N LEU A 430 23.97 -25.12 -3.00
CA LEU A 430 23.21 -25.34 -4.22
C LEU A 430 23.33 -26.80 -4.71
N PRO A 431 22.26 -27.36 -5.31
CA PRO A 431 22.27 -28.72 -5.83
C PRO A 431 23.37 -28.95 -6.87
N GLY A 432 23.88 -30.20 -6.93
CA GLY A 432 24.88 -30.58 -7.93
C GLY A 432 26.32 -30.12 -7.62
N GLY A 433 26.57 -29.53 -6.44
CA GLY A 433 27.88 -29.01 -6.06
C GLY A 433 28.25 -27.70 -6.75
N PHE A 434 27.29 -27.02 -7.32
CA PHE A 434 27.50 -25.67 -7.88
C PHE A 434 27.80 -24.68 -6.74
N ILE A 435 28.85 -23.87 -6.93
CA ILE A 435 29.20 -22.81 -5.99
C ILE A 435 28.89 -21.50 -6.65
N LEU A 436 28.03 -20.71 -6.00
CA LEU A 436 27.74 -19.35 -6.39
C LEU A 436 28.72 -18.43 -5.65
N ASP A 437 29.55 -17.71 -6.41
CA ASP A 437 30.56 -16.80 -5.85
C ASP A 437 30.72 -15.60 -6.79
N TYR A 438 30.14 -14.44 -6.41
CA TYR A 438 30.24 -13.23 -7.21
C TYR A 438 30.00 -11.97 -6.36
N GLU A 439 30.48 -10.85 -6.89
CA GLU A 439 30.28 -9.52 -6.34
C GLU A 439 29.71 -8.59 -7.43
N THR A 440 28.79 -7.70 -7.04
CA THR A 440 28.23 -6.68 -7.93
C THR A 440 28.19 -5.34 -7.23
N ASP A 441 28.58 -4.28 -7.95
CA ASP A 441 28.36 -2.88 -7.59
C ASP A 441 27.79 -2.16 -8.81
N ALA A 442 26.47 -1.94 -8.83
CA ALA A 442 25.76 -1.37 -9.97
C ALA A 442 24.98 -0.12 -9.57
N ILE A 443 25.00 0.87 -10.44
CA ILE A 443 24.20 2.09 -10.33
C ILE A 443 23.36 2.21 -11.59
N TYR A 444 22.06 2.43 -11.43
CA TYR A 444 21.09 2.59 -12.50
C TYR A 444 20.44 3.97 -12.38
N TYR A 445 20.44 4.73 -13.50
CA TYR A 445 19.66 5.95 -13.61
C TYR A 445 18.41 5.66 -14.40
N LYS A 446 17.27 6.06 -13.82
CA LYS A 446 15.96 5.81 -14.41
C LYS A 446 15.21 7.13 -14.56
N ALA A 447 14.43 7.22 -15.62
CA ALA A 447 13.52 8.33 -15.85
C ALA A 447 12.16 7.81 -16.32
N ASN A 448 11.10 8.55 -16.01
CA ASN A 448 9.78 8.25 -16.54
C ASN A 448 9.00 9.54 -16.80
N ALA A 449 8.04 9.45 -17.73
CA ALA A 449 7.08 10.49 -17.98
C ALA A 449 5.70 9.89 -18.20
N PHE A 450 4.66 10.60 -17.77
CA PHE A 450 3.30 10.14 -17.95
C PHE A 450 2.32 11.29 -18.13
N ALA A 451 1.21 10.96 -18.78
CA ALA A 451 0.03 11.81 -18.90
C ALA A 451 -1.23 10.96 -18.69
N ASN A 452 -2.17 11.50 -17.94
CA ASN A 452 -3.50 10.94 -17.76
C ASN A 452 -4.54 12.00 -18.05
N TRP A 453 -5.63 11.60 -18.68
CA TRP A 453 -6.80 12.44 -18.90
C TRP A 453 -8.06 11.63 -18.65
N VAL A 454 -9.04 12.24 -17.96
CA VAL A 454 -10.35 11.66 -17.70
C VAL A 454 -11.41 12.64 -18.13
N GLY A 455 -12.30 12.21 -19.00
CA GLY A 455 -13.47 12.98 -19.45
C GLY A 455 -14.77 12.37 -18.96
N ARG A 456 -15.75 13.23 -18.67
CA ARG A 456 -17.12 12.87 -18.27
C ARG A 456 -18.09 13.37 -19.33
N PHE A 457 -18.92 12.48 -19.86
CA PHE A 457 -19.83 12.71 -20.98
C PHE A 457 -21.23 12.22 -20.64
N ALA A 458 -22.21 12.63 -21.45
CA ALA A 458 -23.60 12.20 -21.35
C ALA A 458 -24.16 12.36 -19.91
N ASP A 459 -24.00 13.56 -19.34
CA ASP A 459 -24.44 13.91 -17.99
C ASP A 459 -23.90 12.94 -16.91
N ASP A 460 -22.58 12.68 -16.95
CA ASP A 460 -21.81 11.78 -16.09
C ASP A 460 -22.13 10.27 -16.27
N ARG A 461 -22.91 9.91 -17.29
CA ARG A 461 -23.19 8.49 -17.58
C ARG A 461 -22.01 7.77 -18.23
N LEU A 462 -21.13 8.47 -18.95
CA LEU A 462 -19.93 7.89 -19.57
C LEU A 462 -18.68 8.58 -19.05
N LYS A 463 -17.78 7.80 -18.47
CA LYS A 463 -16.44 8.21 -18.06
C LYS A 463 -15.43 7.52 -18.95
N VAL A 464 -14.48 8.29 -19.48
CA VAL A 464 -13.38 7.80 -20.33
C VAL A 464 -12.07 8.24 -19.71
N SER A 465 -11.18 7.29 -19.43
CA SER A 465 -9.83 7.55 -18.95
C SER A 465 -8.82 7.13 -20.02
N LEU A 466 -7.87 8.04 -20.33
CA LEU A 466 -6.78 7.80 -21.24
C LEU A 466 -5.47 8.06 -20.51
N GLY A 467 -4.55 7.10 -20.56
CA GLY A 467 -3.24 7.20 -19.95
C GLY A 467 -2.14 6.82 -20.92
N LEU A 468 -1.02 7.50 -20.82
CA LEU A 468 0.21 7.16 -21.54
C LEU A 468 1.39 7.32 -20.59
N ARG A 469 2.29 6.35 -20.60
CA ARG A 469 3.52 6.36 -19.80
C ARG A 469 4.67 5.79 -20.62
N THR A 470 5.87 6.24 -20.31
CA THR A 470 7.11 5.59 -20.73
C THR A 470 8.11 5.59 -19.58
N ASP A 471 8.93 4.56 -19.53
CA ASP A 471 10.01 4.37 -18.55
C ASP A 471 11.33 4.15 -19.30
N ILE A 472 12.42 4.67 -18.77
CA ILE A 472 13.77 4.55 -19.34
C ILE A 472 14.72 4.14 -18.22
N VAL A 473 15.65 3.25 -18.51
CA VAL A 473 16.73 2.85 -17.59
C VAL A 473 18.03 2.76 -18.38
N ASP A 474 19.13 3.21 -17.83
CA ASP A 474 20.46 3.19 -18.47
C ASP A 474 21.16 1.82 -18.39
N PHE A 475 20.38 0.74 -18.33
CA PHE A 475 20.90 -0.62 -18.20
C PHE A 475 21.49 -1.15 -19.53
N ASN A 476 20.70 -1.16 -20.61
CA ASN A 476 21.15 -1.56 -21.93
C ASN A 476 20.46 -0.75 -23.04
N GLU A 477 20.76 -1.02 -24.30
CA GLU A 477 20.20 -0.27 -25.44
C GLU A 477 18.67 -0.37 -25.52
N SER A 478 18.10 -1.55 -25.26
CA SER A 478 16.64 -1.77 -25.28
C SER A 478 15.94 -0.98 -24.19
N THR A 479 16.48 -0.94 -22.98
CA THR A 479 15.88 -0.25 -21.83
C THR A 479 16.07 1.27 -21.87
N ARG A 480 17.03 1.77 -22.65
CA ARG A 480 17.23 3.22 -22.89
C ARG A 480 16.26 3.81 -23.90
N ASN A 481 15.67 2.99 -24.77
CA ASN A 481 14.75 3.48 -25.79
C ASN A 481 13.32 3.66 -25.22
N PRO A 482 12.81 4.92 -25.07
CA PRO A 482 11.50 5.17 -24.47
C PRO A 482 10.32 4.57 -25.26
N LEU A 483 10.50 4.29 -26.56
CA LEU A 483 9.44 3.73 -27.40
C LEU A 483 9.21 2.24 -27.13
N ASN A 484 10.22 1.52 -26.64
CA ASN A 484 10.10 0.11 -26.30
C ASN A 484 9.21 -0.11 -25.06
N GLN A 485 9.12 0.88 -24.16
CA GLN A 485 8.34 0.84 -22.93
C GLN A 485 7.09 1.73 -22.96
N LEU A 486 6.57 2.01 -24.17
CA LEU A 486 5.34 2.80 -24.28
C LEU A 486 4.14 2.05 -23.73
N SER A 487 3.51 2.62 -22.69
CA SER A 487 2.46 2.03 -21.86
C SER A 487 1.13 2.78 -22.03
N PRO A 488 0.34 2.49 -23.09
CA PRO A 488 -0.99 3.04 -23.26
C PRO A 488 -1.97 2.37 -22.29
N ARG A 489 -2.90 3.15 -21.75
CA ARG A 489 -3.97 2.69 -20.83
C ARG A 489 -5.27 3.37 -21.20
N VAL A 490 -6.34 2.58 -21.29
CA VAL A 490 -7.69 3.06 -21.59
C VAL A 490 -8.66 2.42 -20.62
N ALA A 491 -9.52 3.23 -19.99
CA ALA A 491 -10.60 2.70 -19.19
C ALA A 491 -11.92 3.42 -19.54
N LEU A 492 -13.00 2.66 -19.53
CA LEU A 492 -14.36 3.11 -19.82
C LEU A 492 -15.28 2.68 -18.68
N SER A 493 -16.15 3.58 -18.24
CA SER A 493 -17.21 3.27 -17.30
C SER A 493 -18.51 3.89 -17.78
N TYR A 494 -19.56 3.09 -17.89
CA TYR A 494 -20.86 3.51 -18.36
C TYR A 494 -21.96 3.16 -17.36
N ASN A 495 -22.65 4.16 -16.87
CA ASN A 495 -23.80 4.02 -15.99
C ASN A 495 -25.03 3.61 -16.80
N LEU A 496 -25.41 2.33 -16.76
CA LEU A 496 -26.66 1.83 -17.35
C LEU A 496 -27.87 2.46 -16.66
N THR A 497 -27.81 2.51 -15.33
CA THR A 497 -28.77 3.17 -14.45
C THR A 497 -27.99 3.91 -13.36
N GLU A 498 -28.68 4.61 -12.45
CA GLU A 498 -28.05 5.28 -11.28
C GLU A 498 -27.32 4.31 -10.35
N ASN A 499 -27.67 3.02 -10.38
CA ASN A 499 -27.12 2.01 -9.47
C ASN A 499 -26.45 0.83 -10.21
N TRP A 500 -26.26 0.89 -11.52
CA TRP A 500 -25.69 -0.18 -12.30
C TRP A 500 -24.70 0.34 -13.33
N THR A 501 -23.45 -0.13 -13.26
CA THR A 501 -22.35 0.27 -14.16
C THR A 501 -21.83 -0.90 -14.99
N LEU A 502 -21.38 -0.58 -16.18
CA LEU A 502 -20.54 -1.44 -17.02
C LEU A 502 -19.17 -0.79 -17.14
N ASP A 503 -18.13 -1.57 -16.95
CA ASP A 503 -16.75 -1.09 -16.90
C ASP A 503 -15.86 -1.94 -17.79
N GLY A 504 -14.88 -1.32 -18.43
CA GLY A 504 -13.88 -1.99 -19.23
C GLY A 504 -12.52 -1.29 -19.18
N ASN A 505 -11.45 -2.05 -19.27
CA ASN A 505 -10.09 -1.54 -19.24
C ASN A 505 -9.18 -2.34 -20.17
N TYR A 506 -8.29 -1.61 -20.82
CA TYR A 506 -7.10 -2.15 -21.46
C TYR A 506 -5.88 -1.36 -20.99
N GLY A 507 -4.78 -2.05 -20.67
CA GLY A 507 -3.53 -1.42 -20.32
C GLY A 507 -2.33 -2.30 -20.64
N ARG A 508 -1.25 -1.66 -21.08
CA ARG A 508 0.07 -2.26 -21.20
C ARG A 508 0.96 -1.72 -20.09
N TYR A 509 1.64 -2.60 -19.40
CA TYR A 509 2.42 -2.31 -18.21
C TYR A 509 3.83 -2.86 -18.37
N TYR A 510 4.80 -2.16 -17.80
CA TYR A 510 6.20 -2.55 -17.82
C TYR A 510 6.77 -2.54 -16.40
N GLN A 511 7.63 -3.50 -16.13
CA GLN A 511 8.38 -3.60 -14.88
C GLN A 511 9.81 -4.02 -15.16
N LEU A 512 10.77 -3.37 -14.53
CA LEU A 512 12.15 -3.80 -14.54
C LEU A 512 12.27 -5.08 -13.70
N PRO A 513 13.02 -6.11 -14.16
CA PRO A 513 13.37 -7.25 -13.31
C PRO A 513 14.00 -6.80 -11.99
N PRO A 514 13.91 -7.60 -10.91
CA PRO A 514 14.53 -7.23 -9.63
C PRO A 514 16.04 -7.05 -9.76
N TYR A 515 16.62 -6.19 -8.93
CA TYR A 515 18.07 -5.90 -8.97
C TYR A 515 18.93 -7.15 -8.75
N THR A 516 18.43 -8.11 -7.99
CA THR A 516 19.06 -9.41 -7.80
C THR A 516 19.28 -10.17 -9.11
N ALA A 517 18.35 -10.03 -10.07
CA ALA A 517 18.49 -10.59 -11.41
C ALA A 517 19.35 -9.71 -12.31
N LEU A 518 19.13 -8.38 -12.30
CA LEU A 518 19.90 -7.45 -13.13
C LEU A 518 21.39 -7.42 -12.77
N GLY A 519 21.70 -7.56 -11.51
CA GLY A 519 23.07 -7.52 -10.97
C GLY A 519 23.77 -8.87 -10.90
N TYR A 520 23.19 -9.93 -11.45
CA TYR A 520 23.86 -11.22 -11.48
C TYR A 520 25.06 -11.21 -12.45
N VAL A 521 26.23 -11.61 -11.93
CA VAL A 521 27.49 -11.77 -12.68
C VAL A 521 28.18 -13.05 -12.18
N GLY A 522 27.89 -14.17 -12.82
CA GLY A 522 28.46 -15.48 -12.44
C GLY A 522 29.54 -15.96 -13.39
N THR A 523 30.14 -17.11 -13.07
CA THR A 523 31.09 -17.77 -13.97
C THR A 523 30.47 -18.35 -15.23
N ASP A 524 29.13 -18.46 -15.23
CA ASP A 524 28.29 -18.94 -16.34
C ASP A 524 27.75 -17.79 -17.23
N GLY A 525 28.04 -16.53 -16.88
CA GLY A 525 27.62 -15.36 -17.63
C GLY A 525 27.03 -14.26 -16.76
N ASP A 526 26.42 -13.27 -17.41
CA ASP A 526 25.72 -12.15 -16.77
C ASP A 526 24.33 -11.92 -17.38
N ASN A 527 23.54 -11.09 -16.75
CA ASN A 527 22.17 -10.79 -17.14
C ASN A 527 22.02 -9.43 -17.87
N SER A 528 23.08 -8.94 -18.52
CA SER A 528 23.10 -7.63 -19.22
C SER A 528 22.08 -7.51 -20.34
N ASP A 529 21.58 -8.61 -20.89
CA ASP A 529 20.58 -8.64 -21.97
C ASP A 529 19.12 -8.65 -21.47
N LEU A 530 18.87 -8.66 -20.16
CA LEU A 530 17.52 -8.59 -19.63
C LEU A 530 16.84 -7.26 -20.02
N THR A 531 15.55 -7.34 -20.32
CA THR A 531 14.72 -6.21 -20.71
C THR A 531 13.59 -6.00 -19.72
N PHE A 532 12.76 -4.96 -19.94
CA PHE A 532 11.55 -4.82 -19.18
C PHE A 532 10.59 -6.01 -19.40
N ILE A 533 10.07 -6.54 -18.32
CA ILE A 533 8.93 -7.47 -18.34
C ILE A 533 7.71 -6.68 -18.77
N GLN A 534 6.93 -7.23 -19.70
CA GLN A 534 5.69 -6.62 -20.19
C GLN A 534 4.48 -7.44 -19.73
N ALA A 535 3.41 -6.74 -19.34
CA ALA A 535 2.09 -7.34 -19.15
C ALA A 535 1.02 -6.52 -19.89
N GLU A 536 0.11 -7.19 -20.57
CA GLU A 536 -1.10 -6.62 -21.15
C GLU A 536 -2.31 -7.10 -20.37
N HIS A 537 -3.16 -6.18 -19.93
CA HIS A 537 -4.36 -6.48 -19.17
C HIS A 537 -5.60 -6.10 -19.96
N PHE A 538 -6.55 -7.02 -20.01
CA PHE A 538 -7.91 -6.80 -20.50
C PHE A 538 -8.86 -7.14 -19.36
N VAL A 539 -9.67 -6.19 -18.94
CA VAL A 539 -10.66 -6.39 -17.87
C VAL A 539 -12.00 -5.84 -18.32
N ALA A 540 -13.05 -6.61 -18.09
CA ALA A 540 -14.42 -6.16 -18.27
C ALA A 540 -15.26 -6.60 -17.08
N GLY A 541 -16.16 -5.74 -16.64
CA GLY A 541 -16.96 -6.03 -15.46
C GLY A 541 -18.25 -5.23 -15.39
N THR A 542 -19.03 -5.55 -14.39
CA THR A 542 -20.25 -4.83 -14.05
C THR A 542 -20.40 -4.74 -12.54
N THR A 543 -20.93 -3.61 -12.07
CA THR A 543 -21.17 -3.38 -10.65
C THR A 543 -22.61 -2.92 -10.42
N GLN A 544 -23.31 -3.62 -9.54
CA GLN A 544 -24.64 -3.24 -9.04
C GLN A 544 -24.50 -2.70 -7.62
N TYR A 545 -25.03 -1.52 -7.38
CA TYR A 545 -25.12 -0.88 -6.06
C TYR A 545 -26.51 -1.08 -5.45
N TRP A 546 -26.57 -1.36 -4.14
CA TRP A 546 -27.80 -1.68 -3.42
C TRP A 546 -28.12 -0.63 -2.35
N PRO A 547 -29.38 -0.29 -2.09
CA PRO A 547 -29.78 0.78 -1.17
C PRO A 547 -29.30 0.59 0.28
N TRP A 548 -28.93 -0.62 0.66
CA TRP A 548 -28.46 -0.95 2.01
C TRP A 548 -26.94 -0.88 2.18
N ASN A 549 -26.26 0.05 1.50
CA ASN A 549 -24.82 0.27 1.53
C ASN A 549 -24.02 -0.96 1.06
N ALA A 550 -24.50 -1.66 0.04
CA ALA A 550 -23.81 -2.81 -0.52
C ALA A 550 -23.55 -2.64 -2.02
N LYS A 551 -22.56 -3.36 -2.51
CA LYS A 551 -22.30 -3.54 -3.94
C LYS A 551 -22.04 -5.01 -4.28
N THR A 552 -22.44 -5.40 -5.48
CA THR A 552 -22.06 -6.67 -6.11
C THR A 552 -21.30 -6.36 -7.39
N SER A 553 -20.13 -6.92 -7.58
CA SER A 553 -19.35 -6.80 -8.82
C SER A 553 -19.02 -8.15 -9.40
N ILE A 554 -19.02 -8.23 -10.71
CA ILE A 554 -18.56 -9.38 -11.50
C ILE A 554 -17.51 -8.83 -12.47
N GLU A 555 -16.30 -9.39 -12.45
CA GLU A 555 -15.20 -8.97 -13.32
C GLU A 555 -14.57 -10.21 -13.99
N GLY A 556 -14.38 -10.12 -15.31
CA GLY A 556 -13.53 -11.05 -16.06
C GLY A 556 -12.21 -10.37 -16.41
N PHE A 557 -11.10 -11.08 -16.26
CA PHE A 557 -9.78 -10.56 -16.58
C PHE A 557 -8.99 -11.54 -17.46
N TYR A 558 -8.12 -10.96 -18.31
CA TYR A 558 -7.10 -11.67 -19.08
C TYR A 558 -5.80 -10.86 -19.02
N LYS A 559 -4.71 -11.51 -18.61
CA LYS A 559 -3.35 -10.95 -18.56
C LYS A 559 -2.46 -11.77 -19.47
N ARG A 560 -1.66 -11.09 -20.29
CA ARG A 560 -0.61 -11.68 -21.11
C ARG A 560 0.73 -11.11 -20.71
N TYR A 561 1.70 -11.97 -20.45
CA TYR A 561 3.06 -11.62 -20.08
C TYR A 561 4.02 -11.94 -21.21
N SER A 562 5.05 -11.11 -21.37
CA SER A 562 6.16 -11.31 -22.31
C SER A 562 7.46 -10.81 -21.70
N ASN A 563 8.58 -11.35 -22.19
CA ASN A 563 9.93 -11.00 -21.76
C ASN A 563 10.17 -11.27 -20.25
N TYR A 564 9.48 -12.23 -19.66
CA TYR A 564 9.74 -12.59 -18.27
C TYR A 564 11.09 -13.32 -18.17
N PRO A 565 11.94 -13.07 -17.14
CA PRO A 565 13.20 -13.79 -16.98
C PRO A 565 12.96 -15.28 -16.83
N PHE A 566 13.62 -16.08 -17.67
CA PHE A 566 13.71 -17.53 -17.55
C PHE A 566 15.03 -17.88 -16.90
N LEU A 567 14.97 -18.51 -15.75
CA LEU A 567 16.10 -18.89 -14.92
C LEU A 567 16.71 -20.18 -15.48
N LEU A 568 17.95 -20.10 -15.98
CA LEU A 568 18.55 -21.20 -16.75
C LEU A 568 18.93 -22.39 -15.88
N ARG A 569 19.50 -22.16 -14.69
CA ARG A 569 19.90 -23.24 -13.78
C ARG A 569 18.70 -24.05 -13.32
N ASP A 570 17.64 -23.38 -12.88
CA ASP A 570 16.46 -24.03 -12.33
C ASP A 570 15.45 -24.43 -13.41
N SER A 571 15.65 -23.97 -14.66
CA SER A 571 14.79 -24.23 -15.83
C SER A 571 13.32 -23.82 -15.59
N ILE A 572 13.11 -22.70 -14.91
CA ILE A 572 11.78 -22.16 -14.60
C ILE A 572 11.71 -20.66 -14.87
N SER A 573 10.50 -20.13 -15.05
CA SER A 573 10.27 -18.69 -15.11
C SER A 573 10.38 -18.05 -13.73
N LEU A 574 10.97 -16.86 -13.65
CA LEU A 574 10.99 -16.04 -12.44
C LEU A 574 9.56 -15.73 -11.92
N ALA A 575 8.55 -15.77 -12.78
CA ALA A 575 7.15 -15.59 -12.41
C ALA A 575 6.64 -16.65 -11.42
N THR A 576 7.24 -17.84 -11.41
CA THR A 576 6.85 -18.96 -10.54
C THR A 576 7.67 -19.05 -9.26
N VAL A 577 8.62 -18.15 -9.07
CA VAL A 577 9.50 -18.07 -7.90
C VAL A 577 9.02 -16.95 -6.98
N GLY A 578 9.25 -17.06 -5.68
CA GLY A 578 8.99 -15.94 -4.77
C GLY A 578 8.26 -16.29 -3.49
N GLY A 579 7.92 -17.54 -3.30
CA GLY A 579 7.28 -18.02 -2.08
C GLY A 579 8.26 -18.51 -1.01
N ASP A 580 9.56 -18.30 -1.16
CA ASP A 580 10.59 -18.74 -0.21
C ASP A 580 11.28 -17.55 0.48
N PHE A 581 12.05 -17.82 1.52
CA PHE A 581 12.87 -16.85 2.25
C PHE A 581 14.23 -16.58 1.58
N GLY A 582 14.54 -17.28 0.50
CA GLY A 582 15.77 -17.10 -0.27
C GLY A 582 15.76 -15.84 -1.13
N VAL A 583 16.95 -15.48 -1.64
CA VAL A 583 17.09 -14.41 -2.64
C VAL A 583 16.57 -14.90 -3.98
N ILE A 584 15.78 -14.06 -4.68
CA ILE A 584 15.14 -14.42 -5.94
C ILE A 584 15.92 -13.83 -7.11
N GLY A 585 16.19 -14.65 -8.15
CA GLY A 585 16.75 -14.16 -9.42
C GLY A 585 18.28 -14.09 -9.47
N ASN A 586 18.99 -14.55 -8.44
CA ASN A 586 20.45 -14.56 -8.37
C ASN A 586 21.07 -15.72 -9.19
N GLN A 587 20.74 -15.80 -10.47
CA GLN A 587 21.27 -16.76 -11.43
C GLN A 587 21.15 -16.25 -12.86
N LEU A 588 21.85 -16.90 -13.78
CA LEU A 588 21.78 -16.57 -15.20
C LEU A 588 20.35 -16.74 -15.73
N ALA A 589 19.86 -15.72 -16.42
CA ALA A 589 18.51 -15.68 -16.94
C ALA A 589 18.43 -15.05 -18.35
N THR A 590 17.38 -15.41 -19.08
CA THR A 590 17.07 -14.83 -20.39
C THR A 590 15.66 -14.24 -20.39
N ALA A 591 15.41 -13.15 -21.13
CA ALA A 591 14.10 -12.51 -21.21
C ALA A 591 13.18 -13.23 -22.23
N THR A 592 12.93 -14.53 -22.02
CA THR A 592 12.28 -15.41 -23.01
C THR A 592 11.01 -16.09 -22.53
N SER A 593 10.63 -15.96 -21.26
CA SER A 593 9.39 -16.55 -20.77
C SER A 593 8.19 -15.69 -21.16
N ASP A 594 7.17 -16.35 -21.70
CA ASP A 594 5.82 -15.82 -21.91
C ASP A 594 4.83 -16.51 -20.97
N GLY A 595 3.78 -15.80 -20.60
CA GLY A 595 2.77 -16.34 -19.70
C GLY A 595 1.39 -15.74 -19.94
N ARG A 596 0.39 -16.36 -19.33
CA ARG A 596 -0.97 -15.82 -19.29
C ARG A 596 -1.66 -16.18 -17.98
N ALA A 597 -2.52 -15.29 -17.52
CA ALA A 597 -3.45 -15.55 -16.43
C ALA A 597 -4.83 -15.02 -16.84
N TYR A 598 -5.89 -15.73 -16.54
CA TYR A 598 -7.25 -15.29 -16.82
C TYR A 598 -8.21 -15.85 -15.78
N GLY A 599 -9.30 -15.14 -15.54
CA GLY A 599 -10.23 -15.59 -14.51
C GLY A 599 -11.50 -14.77 -14.45
N LEU A 600 -12.37 -15.18 -13.54
CA LEU A 600 -13.63 -14.54 -13.21
C LEU A 600 -13.71 -14.30 -11.70
N GLU A 601 -14.10 -13.09 -11.32
CA GLU A 601 -14.28 -12.69 -9.92
C GLU A 601 -15.73 -12.28 -9.67
N LEU A 602 -16.28 -12.76 -8.57
CA LEU A 602 -17.56 -12.31 -8.02
C LEU A 602 -17.31 -11.75 -6.62
N THR A 603 -17.74 -10.53 -6.38
CA THR A 603 -17.59 -9.87 -5.08
C THR A 603 -18.90 -9.30 -4.60
N TYR A 604 -19.24 -9.55 -3.35
CA TYR A 604 -20.27 -8.83 -2.61
C TYR A 604 -19.63 -8.12 -1.43
N GLN A 605 -19.74 -6.79 -1.38
CA GLN A 605 -19.23 -5.97 -0.26
C GLN A 605 -20.38 -5.22 0.39
N GLN A 606 -20.54 -5.41 1.69
CA GLN A 606 -21.51 -4.74 2.56
C GLN A 606 -20.78 -3.80 3.50
N LYS A 607 -20.96 -2.50 3.35
CA LYS A 607 -20.59 -1.50 4.38
C LYS A 607 -21.58 -1.52 5.53
N LEU A 608 -21.22 -0.94 6.67
CA LEU A 608 -22.07 -0.95 7.86
C LEU A 608 -23.49 -0.45 7.57
N TYR A 609 -24.47 -1.34 7.72
CA TYR A 609 -25.88 -1.06 7.62
C TYR A 609 -26.66 -1.89 8.64
N LYS A 610 -27.39 -1.23 9.58
CA LYS A 610 -28.13 -1.87 10.65
C LYS A 610 -27.34 -2.92 11.45
N GLY A 611 -26.05 -2.65 11.69
CA GLY A 611 -25.16 -3.55 12.42
C GLY A 611 -24.52 -4.67 11.61
N LEU A 612 -24.87 -4.81 10.32
CA LEU A 612 -24.29 -5.81 9.42
C LEU A 612 -23.20 -5.17 8.53
N PHE A 613 -22.11 -5.88 8.34
CA PHE A 613 -21.04 -5.57 7.40
C PHE A 613 -20.33 -6.87 6.98
N GLY A 614 -19.67 -6.87 5.85
CA GLY A 614 -18.91 -8.03 5.40
C GLY A 614 -18.46 -7.93 3.95
N ILE A 615 -17.62 -8.87 3.58
CA ILE A 615 -17.19 -9.09 2.21
C ILE A 615 -17.26 -10.58 1.92
N ALA A 616 -17.76 -10.93 0.74
CA ALA A 616 -17.71 -12.28 0.20
C ALA A 616 -17.14 -12.20 -1.21
N ALA A 617 -16.12 -12.99 -1.49
CA ALA A 617 -15.45 -13.01 -2.79
C ALA A 617 -15.22 -14.45 -3.26
N ILE A 618 -15.39 -14.65 -4.55
CA ILE A 618 -15.06 -15.91 -5.24
C ILE A 618 -14.20 -15.53 -6.43
N THR A 619 -13.06 -16.18 -6.58
CA THR A 619 -12.17 -16.02 -7.72
C THR A 619 -11.91 -17.38 -8.35
N LEU A 620 -12.10 -17.46 -9.67
CA LEU A 620 -11.72 -18.60 -10.51
C LEU A 620 -10.57 -18.12 -11.41
N VAL A 621 -9.40 -18.72 -11.30
CA VAL A 621 -8.20 -18.41 -12.09
C VAL A 621 -7.79 -19.63 -12.89
#